data_c7657cfa7f29efcc1067def89e831932
#
_entry.id   c7657cfa7f29efcc1067def89e831932
#
_cell.length_a   1.000
_cell.length_b   1.000
_cell.length_c   1.000
_cell.angle_alpha   90.00
_cell.angle_beta   90.00
_cell.angle_gamma   90.00
#
_symmetry.space_group_name_H-M   'P 1'
#
loop_
_entity.id
_entity.type
_entity.pdbx_description
1 polymer ?
#
loop_
_entity_poly.entity_id
_entity_poly.type
_entity_poly.pdbx_seq_one_letter_code
_entity_poly.pdbx_strand_id
1 'polypeptide(L)'
;MNYGISDPNGGGIQGGSSTAIPAVQVDIGKNQYPVHTWMNVLKVPLVDQNKLQQIGRNLEDLLDKGLRLNYQKAVDQNVYVGYDEYKTTGIINNPNVVTALVAQGAQSDTKWKTKTPDEILNDINTALTEAWTAAEYDMRGMPNQILIPPQQYAYLVSQKVSDAGNISILQFLLENNIGKNQGIDVQIYPCRWCIGSGQSKKDRMMVYVNDKDMLYFDMTVPLTRALTQPSVTDAAYLTLYASQFGVPKFLFYQPVRYYDGI
;
A
#
# COMPACT_ATOMS: atom_id res chain seq x y z
N MET A 1 -7.92 11.67 -13.12
CA MET A 1 -7.76 13.06 -13.55
C MET A 1 -6.48 13.57 -12.95
N ASN A 2 -5.58 14.06 -13.75
CA ASN A 2 -4.38 14.74 -13.26
C ASN A 2 -4.63 16.24 -13.40
N TYR A 3 -4.42 17.00 -12.35
CA TYR A 3 -4.55 18.45 -12.40
C TYR A 3 -3.26 19.08 -11.88
N GLY A 4 -2.74 20.01 -12.64
CA GLY A 4 -1.64 20.88 -12.24
C GLY A 4 -2.18 22.28 -11.97
N ILE A 5 -1.71 22.88 -10.90
CA ILE A 5 -1.98 24.30 -10.61
C ILE A 5 -0.73 25.06 -11.00
N SER A 6 -0.82 25.95 -11.97
CA SER A 6 0.27 26.85 -12.30
C SER A 6 -0.14 28.27 -12.00
N ASP A 7 0.61 28.92 -11.14
CA ASP A 7 0.51 30.36 -10.90
C ASP A 7 1.80 31.02 -11.41
N PRO A 8 1.75 31.72 -12.56
CA PRO A 8 2.93 32.34 -13.12
C PRO A 8 3.45 33.54 -12.31
N ASN A 9 2.70 34.01 -11.31
CA ASN A 9 3.03 35.23 -10.55
C ASN A 9 3.18 35.03 -9.03
N GLY A 10 3.28 33.76 -8.54
CA GLY A 10 3.67 33.50 -7.17
C GLY A 10 2.67 33.94 -6.09
N GLY A 11 1.47 33.33 -6.06
CA GLY A 11 0.61 33.35 -4.87
C GLY A 11 -0.43 34.44 -4.77
N GLY A 12 -0.76 35.13 -5.84
CA GLY A 12 -1.92 36.03 -5.89
C GLY A 12 -1.81 37.30 -5.02
N ILE A 13 -0.63 37.59 -4.48
CA ILE A 13 -0.40 38.80 -3.66
C ILE A 13 -0.24 40.01 -4.59
N GLN A 14 -1.10 41.01 -4.43
CA GLN A 14 -1.09 42.21 -5.25
C GLN A 14 -0.90 43.49 -4.41
N GLY A 15 -0.05 44.38 -4.91
CA GLY A 15 0.02 45.75 -4.41
C GLY A 15 -1.23 46.55 -4.84
N GLY A 16 -1.65 47.52 -4.06
CA GLY A 16 -2.91 48.27 -4.22
C GLY A 16 -3.13 49.01 -5.53
N SER A 17 -2.23 48.92 -6.51
CA SER A 17 -2.33 49.56 -7.84
C SER A 17 -2.14 48.57 -9.01
N SER A 18 -2.30 47.29 -8.78
CA SER A 18 -2.13 46.28 -9.83
C SER A 18 -3.31 46.29 -10.82
N THR A 19 -2.99 46.32 -12.10
CA THR A 19 -4.00 46.31 -13.19
C THR A 19 -4.32 44.90 -13.70
N ALA A 20 -3.56 43.88 -13.25
CA ALA A 20 -3.75 42.49 -13.66
C ALA A 20 -3.89 41.58 -12.44
N ILE A 21 -5.01 40.87 -12.34
CA ILE A 21 -5.26 39.87 -11.34
C ILE A 21 -4.73 38.53 -11.87
N PRO A 22 -3.79 37.83 -11.17
CA PRO A 22 -3.34 36.52 -11.62
C PRO A 22 -4.50 35.52 -11.57
N ALA A 23 -4.63 34.72 -12.62
CA ALA A 23 -5.63 33.66 -12.71
C ALA A 23 -4.97 32.32 -12.46
N VAL A 24 -5.51 31.57 -11.51
CA VAL A 24 -5.15 30.17 -11.31
C VAL A 24 -5.88 29.35 -12.38
N GLN A 25 -5.13 28.67 -13.23
CA GLN A 25 -5.68 27.74 -14.19
C GLN A 25 -5.43 26.32 -13.75
N VAL A 26 -6.48 25.50 -13.80
CA VAL A 26 -6.37 24.06 -13.57
C VAL A 26 -6.30 23.38 -14.93
N ASP A 27 -5.18 22.76 -15.23
CA ASP A 27 -5.04 21.92 -16.41
C ASP A 27 -5.58 20.52 -16.12
N ILE A 28 -6.57 20.08 -16.88
CA ILE A 28 -7.24 18.79 -16.70
C ILE A 28 -6.68 17.80 -17.72
N GLY A 29 -5.65 17.06 -17.32
CA GLY A 29 -5.13 15.94 -18.10
C GLY A 29 -5.96 14.67 -17.92
N LYS A 30 -5.97 13.80 -18.93
CA LYS A 30 -6.58 12.48 -18.90
C LYS A 30 -5.52 11.40 -18.90
N ASN A 31 -5.40 10.68 -17.80
CA ASN A 31 -4.56 9.47 -17.71
C ASN A 31 -5.40 8.22 -17.93
N GLN A 32 -4.89 7.29 -18.74
CA GLN A 32 -5.49 5.98 -18.95
C GLN A 32 -4.77 4.96 -18.09
N TYR A 33 -5.55 4.18 -17.33
CA TYR A 33 -5.05 3.11 -16.48
C TYR A 33 -5.67 1.79 -16.91
N PRO A 34 -4.92 0.67 -16.89
CA PRO A 34 -5.45 -0.63 -17.21
C PRO A 34 -6.45 -1.09 -16.13
N VAL A 35 -7.44 -1.86 -16.56
CA VAL A 35 -8.40 -2.54 -15.70
C VAL A 35 -8.22 -4.03 -15.90
N HIS A 36 -8.00 -4.76 -14.80
CA HIS A 36 -7.87 -6.21 -14.81
C HIS A 36 -9.21 -6.87 -14.58
N THR A 37 -9.53 -7.87 -15.41
CA THR A 37 -10.69 -8.70 -15.21
C THR A 37 -10.24 -10.02 -14.59
N TRP A 38 -10.73 -10.31 -13.39
CA TRP A 38 -10.51 -11.58 -12.72
C TRP A 38 -11.74 -12.46 -12.86
N MET A 39 -11.55 -13.68 -13.34
CA MET A 39 -12.61 -14.66 -13.46
C MET A 39 -12.12 -16.01 -12.93
N ASN A 40 -13.01 -16.72 -12.24
CA ASN A 40 -12.76 -18.09 -11.79
C ASN A 40 -14.06 -18.88 -11.76
N VAL A 41 -13.97 -20.19 -12.02
CA VAL A 41 -15.12 -21.09 -12.00
C VAL A 41 -15.04 -21.96 -10.76
N LEU A 42 -16.10 -21.90 -9.96
CA LEU A 42 -16.32 -22.83 -8.86
C LEU A 42 -17.01 -24.07 -9.43
N LYS A 43 -16.37 -25.23 -9.31
CA LYS A 43 -16.92 -26.53 -9.74
C LYS A 43 -17.31 -27.33 -8.51
N VAL A 44 -18.62 -27.68 -8.41
CA VAL A 44 -19.17 -28.49 -7.32
C VAL A 44 -19.61 -29.83 -7.88
N PRO A 45 -18.82 -30.91 -7.72
CA PRO A 45 -19.22 -32.25 -8.19
C PRO A 45 -20.42 -32.77 -7.42
N LEU A 46 -21.40 -33.31 -8.14
CA LEU A 46 -22.65 -33.82 -7.56
C LEU A 46 -22.42 -34.95 -6.55
N VAL A 47 -21.49 -35.86 -6.85
CA VAL A 47 -21.18 -37.00 -5.97
C VAL A 47 -20.57 -36.56 -4.66
N ASP A 48 -19.66 -35.61 -4.70
CA ASP A 48 -18.98 -35.12 -3.49
C ASP A 48 -19.88 -34.23 -2.65
N GLN A 49 -20.78 -33.49 -3.29
CA GLN A 49 -21.81 -32.70 -2.60
C GLN A 49 -22.70 -33.62 -1.77
N ASN A 50 -23.20 -34.72 -2.36
CA ASN A 50 -24.06 -35.68 -1.67
C ASN A 50 -23.34 -36.38 -0.50
N LYS A 51 -22.06 -36.74 -0.67
CA LYS A 51 -21.25 -37.36 0.40
C LYS A 51 -21.06 -36.40 1.57
N LEU A 52 -20.76 -35.15 1.31
CA LEU A 52 -20.50 -34.15 2.36
C LEU A 52 -21.79 -33.72 3.06
N GLN A 53 -22.91 -33.67 2.37
CA GLN A 53 -24.22 -33.42 2.99
C GLN A 53 -24.58 -34.51 4.03
N GLN A 54 -24.22 -35.76 3.79
CA GLN A 54 -24.47 -36.86 4.74
C GLN A 54 -23.74 -36.67 6.07
N ILE A 55 -22.60 -35.95 6.08
CA ILE A 55 -21.83 -35.65 7.29
C ILE A 55 -22.07 -34.23 7.79
N GLY A 56 -23.13 -33.55 7.29
CA GLY A 56 -23.52 -32.20 7.75
C GLY A 56 -22.59 -31.07 7.31
N ARG A 57 -21.78 -31.29 6.27
CA ARG A 57 -20.88 -30.24 5.70
C ARG A 57 -21.38 -29.82 4.32
N ASN A 58 -21.38 -28.51 4.08
CA ASN A 58 -21.69 -27.93 2.77
C ASN A 58 -20.40 -27.73 1.97
N LEU A 59 -20.25 -28.51 0.88
CA LEU A 59 -19.09 -28.41 -0.01
C LEU A 59 -19.05 -27.06 -0.74
N GLU A 60 -20.20 -26.54 -1.15
CA GLU A 60 -20.28 -25.23 -1.85
C GLU A 60 -19.71 -24.11 -0.99
N ASP A 61 -20.07 -24.04 0.28
CA ASP A 61 -19.56 -23.01 1.22
C ASP A 61 -18.05 -23.10 1.42
N LEU A 62 -17.52 -24.32 1.47
CA LEU A 62 -16.08 -24.52 1.64
C LEU A 62 -15.30 -24.05 0.41
N LEU A 63 -15.80 -24.40 -0.78
CA LEU A 63 -15.21 -24.02 -2.05
C LEU A 63 -15.35 -22.51 -2.31
N ASP A 64 -16.49 -21.89 -1.96
CA ASP A 64 -16.70 -20.44 -2.04
C ASP A 64 -15.71 -19.67 -1.15
N LYS A 65 -15.49 -20.13 0.08
CA LYS A 65 -14.46 -19.55 0.96
C LYS A 65 -13.06 -19.64 0.34
N GLY A 66 -12.71 -20.77 -0.26
CA GLY A 66 -11.44 -20.97 -0.95
C GLY A 66 -11.28 -20.04 -2.15
N LEU A 67 -12.33 -19.88 -2.96
CA LEU A 67 -12.34 -18.98 -4.10
C LEU A 67 -12.20 -17.52 -3.67
N ARG A 68 -12.91 -17.09 -2.64
CA ARG A 68 -12.80 -15.72 -2.07
C ARG A 68 -11.40 -15.44 -1.53
N LEU A 69 -10.78 -16.41 -0.87
CA LEU A 69 -9.41 -16.28 -0.41
C LEU A 69 -8.43 -16.12 -1.57
N ASN A 70 -8.62 -16.89 -2.65
CA ASN A 70 -7.79 -16.76 -3.86
C ASN A 70 -7.97 -15.38 -4.52
N TYR A 71 -9.21 -14.91 -4.62
CA TYR A 71 -9.51 -13.56 -5.10
C TYR A 71 -8.83 -12.48 -4.26
N GLN A 72 -8.94 -12.55 -2.94
CA GLN A 72 -8.29 -11.59 -2.03
C GLN A 72 -6.78 -11.56 -2.22
N LYS A 73 -6.14 -12.73 -2.39
CA LYS A 73 -4.70 -12.81 -2.70
C LYS A 73 -4.34 -12.16 -4.04
N ALA A 74 -5.18 -12.32 -5.05
CA ALA A 74 -4.96 -11.71 -6.36
C ALA A 74 -5.09 -10.18 -6.28
N VAL A 75 -6.10 -9.66 -5.59
CA VAL A 75 -6.26 -8.22 -5.36
C VAL A 75 -5.09 -7.66 -4.54
N ASP A 76 -4.69 -8.35 -3.47
CA ASP A 76 -3.55 -7.97 -2.63
C ASP A 76 -2.27 -7.86 -3.45
N GLN A 77 -1.98 -8.87 -4.27
CA GLN A 77 -0.83 -8.82 -5.18
C GLN A 77 -0.90 -7.65 -6.15
N ASN A 78 -2.07 -7.40 -6.75
CA ASN A 78 -2.25 -6.30 -7.70
C ASN A 78 -2.03 -4.94 -7.04
N VAL A 79 -2.52 -4.74 -5.82
CA VAL A 79 -2.34 -3.47 -5.09
C VAL A 79 -0.89 -3.23 -4.71
N TYR A 80 -0.21 -4.24 -4.18
CA TYR A 80 1.14 -4.05 -3.65
C TYR A 80 2.23 -4.13 -4.72
N VAL A 81 2.14 -5.08 -5.66
CA VAL A 81 3.21 -5.37 -6.63
C VAL A 81 2.77 -5.15 -8.08
N GLY A 82 1.49 -5.39 -8.39
CA GLY A 82 1.01 -5.43 -9.76
C GLY A 82 1.29 -6.77 -10.44
N TYR A 83 1.15 -6.79 -11.77
CA TYR A 83 1.38 -7.97 -12.60
C TYR A 83 2.39 -7.64 -13.71
N ASP A 84 3.53 -8.31 -13.71
CA ASP A 84 4.59 -8.10 -14.69
C ASP A 84 4.13 -8.42 -16.13
N GLU A 85 3.25 -9.42 -16.28
CA GLU A 85 2.67 -9.79 -17.58
C GLU A 85 1.93 -8.63 -18.26
N TYR A 86 1.29 -7.79 -17.46
CA TYR A 86 0.53 -6.62 -17.91
C TYR A 86 1.31 -5.31 -17.77
N LYS A 87 2.59 -5.38 -17.38
CA LYS A 87 3.45 -4.21 -17.13
C LYS A 87 2.83 -3.21 -16.17
N THR A 88 2.12 -3.72 -15.15
CA THR A 88 1.52 -2.90 -14.11
C THR A 88 2.38 -2.95 -12.84
N THR A 89 2.45 -1.84 -12.15
CA THR A 89 3.16 -1.69 -10.88
C THR A 89 2.19 -1.46 -9.74
N GLY A 90 2.56 -1.93 -8.57
CA GLY A 90 1.82 -1.69 -7.34
C GLY A 90 2.35 -0.49 -6.56
N ILE A 91 1.96 -0.39 -5.30
CA ILE A 91 2.37 0.72 -4.44
C ILE A 91 3.83 0.60 -3.97
N ILE A 92 4.40 -0.62 -3.94
CA ILE A 92 5.75 -0.87 -3.38
C ILE A 92 6.85 -0.76 -4.45
N ASN A 93 6.52 -0.94 -5.72
CA ASN A 93 7.49 -1.01 -6.83
C ASN A 93 7.25 0.03 -7.91
N ASN A 94 6.59 1.13 -7.61
CA ASN A 94 6.34 2.19 -8.58
C ASN A 94 7.64 2.92 -8.93
N PRO A 95 8.03 2.98 -10.22
CA PRO A 95 9.31 3.57 -10.65
C PRO A 95 9.39 5.09 -10.46
N ASN A 96 8.25 5.78 -10.30
CA ASN A 96 8.20 7.23 -10.11
C ASN A 96 8.44 7.64 -8.63
N VAL A 97 8.48 6.68 -7.72
CA VAL A 97 8.75 6.93 -6.30
C VAL A 97 10.25 6.94 -6.04
N VAL A 98 10.71 7.95 -5.35
CA VAL A 98 12.13 8.08 -4.99
C VAL A 98 12.52 7.00 -3.99
N THR A 99 13.63 6.32 -4.28
CA THR A 99 14.19 5.26 -3.43
C THR A 99 15.51 5.72 -2.83
N ALA A 100 15.67 5.54 -1.53
CA ALA A 100 16.90 5.78 -0.79
C ALA A 100 17.34 4.52 -0.06
N LEU A 101 18.59 4.51 0.41
CA LEU A 101 19.10 3.50 1.33
C LEU A 101 18.98 4.03 2.75
N VAL A 102 18.63 3.14 3.68
CA VAL A 102 18.65 3.47 5.10
C VAL A 102 20.09 3.75 5.55
N ALA A 103 20.29 4.74 6.42
CA ALA A 103 21.59 5.08 6.97
C ALA A 103 22.21 3.88 7.72
N GLN A 104 23.52 3.80 7.77
CA GLN A 104 24.21 2.82 8.61
C GLN A 104 24.11 3.23 10.07
N GLY A 105 23.88 2.26 10.96
CA GLY A 105 23.98 2.44 12.40
C GLY A 105 25.42 2.40 12.91
N ALA A 106 25.62 2.50 14.21
CA ALA A 106 26.91 2.45 14.88
C ALA A 106 27.73 1.18 14.57
N GLN A 107 27.05 0.07 14.22
CA GLN A 107 27.71 -1.18 13.83
C GLN A 107 28.01 -1.28 12.33
N SER A 108 27.93 -0.17 11.59
CA SER A 108 28.16 -0.12 10.13
C SER A 108 27.22 -1.05 9.31
N ASP A 109 26.06 -1.40 9.87
CA ASP A 109 25.00 -2.16 9.22
C ASP A 109 23.73 -1.30 9.11
N THR A 110 22.91 -1.57 8.09
CA THR A 110 21.66 -0.86 7.87
C THR A 110 20.47 -1.55 8.56
N LYS A 111 20.60 -2.83 8.90
CA LYS A 111 19.50 -3.65 9.44
C LYS A 111 19.06 -3.19 10.82
N TRP A 112 17.78 -3.07 11.02
CA TRP A 112 17.20 -2.66 12.30
C TRP A 112 17.50 -3.63 13.46
N LYS A 113 17.76 -4.88 13.15
CA LYS A 113 18.13 -5.87 14.18
C LYS A 113 19.47 -5.57 14.87
N THR A 114 20.35 -4.82 14.21
CA THR A 114 21.66 -4.42 14.73
C THR A 114 21.69 -2.97 15.24
N LYS A 115 20.60 -2.23 15.04
CA LYS A 115 20.46 -0.84 15.44
C LYS A 115 19.85 -0.69 16.85
N THR A 116 20.19 0.39 17.48
CA THR A 116 19.54 0.83 18.73
C THR A 116 18.13 1.39 18.43
N PRO A 117 17.22 1.41 19.41
CA PRO A 117 15.88 2.01 19.23
C PRO A 117 15.92 3.48 18.77
N ASP A 118 16.91 4.26 19.24
CA ASP A 118 17.09 5.66 18.83
C ASP A 118 17.55 5.78 17.38
N GLU A 119 18.40 4.88 16.90
CA GLU A 119 18.81 4.83 15.49
C GLU A 119 17.63 4.46 14.58
N ILE A 120 16.76 3.54 15.01
CA ILE A 120 15.54 3.17 14.28
C ILE A 120 14.57 4.35 14.24
N LEU A 121 14.40 5.07 15.36
CA LEU A 121 13.60 6.29 15.41
C LEU A 121 14.14 7.36 14.45
N ASN A 122 15.45 7.52 14.39
CA ASN A 122 16.08 8.45 13.46
C ASN A 122 15.85 8.07 12.00
N ASP A 123 15.92 6.78 11.65
CA ASP A 123 15.59 6.29 10.30
C ASP A 123 14.15 6.66 9.90
N ILE A 124 13.19 6.43 10.79
CA ILE A 124 11.78 6.77 10.58
C ILE A 124 11.59 8.28 10.45
N ASN A 125 12.16 9.06 11.36
CA ASN A 125 12.04 10.52 11.33
C ASN A 125 12.68 11.12 10.09
N THR A 126 13.81 10.57 9.63
CA THR A 126 14.44 10.97 8.36
C THR A 126 13.51 10.69 7.19
N ALA A 127 12.92 9.49 7.14
CA ALA A 127 12.00 9.11 6.08
C ALA A 127 10.75 10.01 6.05
N LEU A 128 10.16 10.30 7.19
CA LEU A 128 9.01 11.19 7.30
C LEU A 128 9.36 12.63 6.90
N THR A 129 10.52 13.13 7.36
CA THR A 129 10.96 14.50 7.07
C THR A 129 11.29 14.69 5.60
N GLU A 130 11.98 13.73 4.96
CA GLU A 130 12.30 13.82 3.52
C GLU A 130 11.03 13.75 2.65
N ALA A 131 10.05 12.92 3.03
CA ALA A 131 8.77 12.87 2.34
C ALA A 131 7.99 14.18 2.51
N TRP A 132 7.97 14.74 3.71
CA TRP A 132 7.30 16.00 4.02
C TRP A 132 7.99 17.20 3.35
N THR A 133 9.32 17.23 3.33
CA THR A 133 10.09 18.25 2.61
C THR A 133 9.77 18.23 1.11
N ALA A 134 9.66 17.06 0.51
CA ALA A 134 9.29 16.93 -0.91
C ALA A 134 7.86 17.36 -1.20
N ALA A 135 6.99 17.37 -0.19
CA ALA A 135 5.64 17.93 -0.27
C ALA A 135 5.59 19.41 0.16
N GLU A 136 6.76 20.11 0.13
CA GLU A 136 6.87 21.54 0.47
C GLU A 136 6.35 21.89 1.87
N TYR A 137 6.47 20.95 2.80
CA TYR A 137 5.97 21.05 4.17
C TYR A 137 4.46 21.24 4.32
N ASP A 138 3.68 20.89 3.29
CA ASP A 138 2.22 20.82 3.41
C ASP A 138 1.84 19.73 4.43
N MET A 139 0.97 20.06 5.38
CA MET A 139 0.48 19.10 6.39
C MET A 139 -0.29 17.93 5.78
N ARG A 140 -0.92 18.13 4.61
CA ARG A 140 -1.57 17.05 3.87
C ARG A 140 -0.58 16.07 3.24
N GLY A 141 0.64 16.53 2.98
CA GLY A 141 1.74 15.72 2.44
C GLY A 141 2.58 15.02 3.51
N MET A 142 2.26 15.18 4.80
CA MET A 142 2.95 14.46 5.88
C MET A 142 2.52 12.99 5.87
N PRO A 143 3.45 12.02 5.71
CA PRO A 143 3.09 10.60 5.72
C PRO A 143 2.45 10.17 7.04
N ASN A 144 1.39 9.40 6.93
CA ASN A 144 0.65 8.84 8.08
C ASN A 144 0.72 7.32 8.16
N GLN A 145 1.30 6.67 7.14
CA GLN A 145 1.48 5.22 7.13
C GLN A 145 2.88 4.80 6.71
N ILE A 146 3.38 3.77 7.39
CA ILE A 146 4.66 3.12 7.12
C ILE A 146 4.41 1.62 6.95
N LEU A 147 4.89 1.07 5.83
CA LEU A 147 4.87 -0.37 5.57
C LEU A 147 6.28 -0.93 5.72
N ILE A 148 6.41 -2.02 6.47
CA ILE A 148 7.66 -2.71 6.71
C ILE A 148 7.47 -4.22 6.58
N PRO A 149 8.53 -5.01 6.34
CA PRO A 149 8.42 -6.47 6.33
C PRO A 149 7.97 -7.02 7.69
N PRO A 150 7.24 -8.13 7.70
CA PRO A 150 6.73 -8.73 8.95
C PRO A 150 7.80 -9.12 9.96
N GLN A 151 9.00 -9.46 9.50
CA GLN A 151 10.11 -9.84 10.39
C GLN A 151 10.60 -8.65 11.21
N GLN A 152 10.79 -7.48 10.57
CA GLN A 152 11.14 -6.23 11.24
C GLN A 152 10.02 -5.77 12.16
N TYR A 153 8.77 -5.90 11.72
CA TYR A 153 7.62 -5.59 12.58
C TYR A 153 7.59 -6.46 13.84
N ALA A 154 7.78 -7.78 13.70
CA ALA A 154 7.84 -8.70 14.83
C ALA A 154 9.00 -8.35 15.80
N TYR A 155 10.15 -7.92 15.24
CA TYR A 155 11.29 -7.44 16.04
C TYR A 155 10.89 -6.21 16.86
N LEU A 156 10.27 -5.20 16.25
CA LEU A 156 9.84 -3.97 16.94
C LEU A 156 8.82 -4.22 18.05
N VAL A 157 7.95 -5.22 17.87
CA VAL A 157 6.95 -5.60 18.88
C VAL A 157 7.57 -6.34 20.06
N SER A 158 8.51 -7.25 19.77
CA SER A 158 9.06 -8.15 20.76
C SER A 158 10.19 -7.55 21.60
N GLN A 159 10.94 -6.59 21.05
CA GLN A 159 12.07 -5.97 21.74
C GLN A 159 11.62 -4.75 22.55
N LYS A 160 12.29 -4.58 23.70
CA LYS A 160 12.09 -3.42 24.59
C LYS A 160 13.14 -2.35 24.31
N VAL A 161 12.79 -1.10 24.58
CA VAL A 161 13.71 0.04 24.42
C VAL A 161 14.88 -0.04 25.41
N SER A 162 14.62 -0.48 26.65
CA SER A 162 15.64 -0.68 27.66
C SER A 162 15.19 -1.76 28.67
N ASP A 163 16.14 -2.33 29.41
CA ASP A 163 15.84 -3.31 30.46
C ASP A 163 15.01 -2.73 31.62
N ALA A 164 15.12 -1.43 31.85
CA ALA A 164 14.37 -0.71 32.88
C ALA A 164 12.98 -0.24 32.39
N GLY A 165 12.79 -0.10 31.08
CA GLY A 165 11.54 0.34 30.46
C GLY A 165 10.70 -0.84 29.98
N ASN A 166 9.43 -0.86 30.34
CA ASN A 166 8.52 -1.95 29.90
C ASN A 166 7.79 -1.59 28.59
N ILE A 167 8.39 -0.74 27.76
CA ILE A 167 7.83 -0.21 26.51
C ILE A 167 8.50 -0.95 25.35
N SER A 168 7.71 -1.45 24.38
CA SER A 168 8.24 -2.04 23.15
C SER A 168 8.83 -0.95 22.24
N ILE A 169 9.78 -1.33 21.37
CA ILE A 169 10.34 -0.40 20.38
C ILE A 169 9.22 0.16 19.50
N LEU A 170 8.24 -0.66 19.10
CA LEU A 170 7.12 -0.18 18.28
C LEU A 170 6.35 0.96 18.96
N GLN A 171 5.99 0.80 20.24
CA GLN A 171 5.28 1.84 20.98
C GLN A 171 6.12 3.12 21.10
N PHE A 172 7.41 2.96 21.39
CA PHE A 172 8.34 4.08 21.43
C PHE A 172 8.39 4.86 20.11
N LEU A 173 8.44 4.16 18.97
CA LEU A 173 8.45 4.77 17.64
C LEU A 173 7.13 5.50 17.33
N LEU A 174 5.99 4.91 17.70
CA LEU A 174 4.68 5.52 17.45
C LEU A 174 4.45 6.79 18.28
N GLU A 175 5.00 6.85 19.48
CA GLU A 175 4.82 8.00 20.38
C GLU A 175 5.81 9.13 20.13
N ASN A 176 7.04 8.84 19.66
CA ASN A 176 8.13 9.81 19.58
C ASN A 176 8.49 10.24 18.15
N ASN A 177 7.72 9.85 17.13
CA ASN A 177 7.98 10.27 15.77
C ASN A 177 7.56 11.73 15.51
N ILE A 178 8.16 12.33 14.46
CA ILE A 178 7.91 13.73 14.09
C ILE A 178 6.44 13.96 13.68
N GLY A 179 5.78 12.98 13.07
CA GLY A 179 4.37 13.09 12.68
C GLY A 179 3.45 13.24 13.88
N LYS A 180 3.68 12.45 14.93
CA LYS A 180 2.92 12.54 16.18
C LYS A 180 3.08 13.92 16.84
N ASN A 181 4.29 14.46 16.84
CA ASN A 181 4.56 15.80 17.36
C ASN A 181 3.86 16.92 16.56
N GLN A 182 3.54 16.66 15.29
CA GLN A 182 2.76 17.57 14.43
C GLN A 182 1.24 17.28 14.48
N GLY A 183 0.80 16.35 15.33
CA GLY A 183 -0.61 16.00 15.47
C GLY A 183 -1.12 14.98 14.45
N ILE A 184 -0.23 14.32 13.70
CA ILE A 184 -0.57 13.27 12.75
C ILE A 184 -0.28 11.91 13.38
N ASP A 185 -1.27 11.03 13.36
CA ASP A 185 -1.15 9.69 13.91
C ASP A 185 -0.48 8.75 12.87
N VAL A 186 0.83 8.59 12.99
CA VAL A 186 1.61 7.72 12.11
C VAL A 186 1.44 6.27 12.54
N GLN A 187 1.04 5.40 11.60
CA GLN A 187 0.84 3.98 11.84
C GLN A 187 1.87 3.14 11.10
N ILE A 188 2.35 2.07 11.74
CA ILE A 188 3.31 1.13 11.16
C ILE A 188 2.62 -0.21 10.96
N TYR A 189 2.61 -0.73 9.73
CA TYR A 189 1.97 -2.00 9.39
C TYR A 189 2.93 -3.00 8.76
N PRO A 190 2.77 -4.29 9.08
CA PRO A 190 3.53 -5.34 8.42
C PRO A 190 2.99 -5.58 7.01
N CYS A 191 3.89 -5.65 6.03
CA CYS A 191 3.58 -5.98 4.65
C CYS A 191 4.54 -7.03 4.11
N ARG A 192 4.01 -8.18 3.71
CA ARG A 192 4.84 -9.29 3.17
C ARG A 192 5.54 -8.92 1.86
N TRP A 193 4.94 -8.04 1.09
CA TRP A 193 5.47 -7.63 -0.21
C TRP A 193 6.67 -6.70 -0.11
N CYS A 194 6.94 -6.17 1.09
CA CYS A 194 8.16 -5.41 1.38
C CYS A 194 9.42 -6.29 1.49
N ILE A 195 9.27 -7.61 1.63
CA ILE A 195 10.38 -8.55 1.72
C ILE A 195 11.09 -8.64 0.37
N GLY A 196 12.37 -8.30 0.33
CA GLY A 196 13.21 -8.41 -0.85
C GLY A 196 12.77 -7.56 -2.05
N SER A 197 11.91 -6.55 -1.86
CA SER A 197 11.41 -5.68 -2.93
C SER A 197 12.33 -4.49 -3.24
N GLY A 198 13.33 -4.26 -2.43
CA GLY A 198 14.32 -3.21 -2.61
C GLY A 198 15.43 -3.56 -3.58
N GLN A 199 16.33 -2.60 -3.83
CA GLN A 199 17.50 -2.79 -4.65
C GLN A 199 18.35 -3.96 -4.12
N SER A 200 18.85 -4.79 -5.02
CA SER A 200 19.63 -6.00 -4.70
C SER A 200 18.88 -6.99 -3.77
N LYS A 201 17.55 -7.06 -3.88
CA LYS A 201 16.69 -7.92 -3.05
C LYS A 201 16.78 -7.61 -1.56
N LYS A 202 17.07 -6.38 -1.20
CA LYS A 202 16.99 -5.90 0.17
C LYS A 202 15.54 -5.70 0.60
N ASP A 203 15.30 -5.76 1.90
CA ASP A 203 14.02 -5.44 2.48
C ASP A 203 13.73 -3.94 2.34
N ARG A 204 12.47 -3.60 2.11
CA ARG A 204 12.01 -2.24 1.82
C ARG A 204 11.07 -1.73 2.91
N MET A 205 11.28 -0.50 3.32
CA MET A 205 10.30 0.31 4.03
C MET A 205 9.66 1.29 3.06
N MET A 206 8.36 1.46 3.14
CA MET A 206 7.62 2.47 2.39
C MET A 206 6.94 3.43 3.37
N VAL A 207 7.11 4.73 3.16
CA VAL A 207 6.36 5.78 3.84
C VAL A 207 5.46 6.49 2.84
N TYR A 208 4.19 6.72 3.20
CA TYR A 208 3.21 7.34 2.31
C TYR A 208 2.04 7.96 3.07
N VAL A 209 1.28 8.78 2.36
CA VAL A 209 0.01 9.33 2.85
C VAL A 209 -1.13 8.42 2.41
N ASN A 210 -1.82 7.82 3.36
CA ASN A 210 -3.03 7.05 3.09
C ASN A 210 -4.25 7.99 3.13
N ASP A 211 -4.44 8.68 2.03
CA ASP A 211 -5.58 9.56 1.80
C ASP A 211 -6.09 9.36 0.37
N LYS A 212 -7.40 9.48 0.17
CA LYS A 212 -8.06 9.29 -1.14
C LYS A 212 -7.61 10.32 -2.17
N ASP A 213 -7.20 11.50 -1.72
CA ASP A 213 -6.72 12.57 -2.58
C ASP A 213 -5.26 12.36 -3.01
N MET A 214 -4.53 11.43 -2.36
CA MET A 214 -3.12 11.13 -2.65
C MET A 214 -2.93 9.77 -3.32
N LEU A 215 -3.61 8.75 -2.81
CA LEU A 215 -3.50 7.37 -3.28
C LEU A 215 -4.87 6.70 -3.25
N TYR A 216 -5.28 6.12 -4.36
CA TYR A 216 -6.53 5.36 -4.41
C TYR A 216 -6.45 4.13 -5.30
N PHE A 217 -7.34 3.20 -5.02
CA PHE A 217 -7.51 1.95 -5.77
C PHE A 217 -8.96 1.81 -6.19
N ASP A 218 -9.20 1.60 -7.48
CA ASP A 218 -10.54 1.46 -8.04
C ASP A 218 -10.95 0.00 -8.16
N MET A 219 -12.10 -0.32 -7.61
CA MET A 219 -12.79 -1.57 -7.87
C MET A 219 -14.03 -1.28 -8.72
N THR A 220 -13.91 -1.51 -10.02
CA THR A 220 -14.98 -1.18 -10.98
C THR A 220 -16.17 -2.13 -10.83
N VAL A 221 -15.89 -3.42 -10.66
CA VAL A 221 -16.89 -4.44 -10.40
C VAL A 221 -16.43 -5.30 -9.22
N PRO A 222 -17.16 -5.29 -8.10
CA PRO A 222 -16.83 -6.15 -6.96
C PRO A 222 -16.98 -7.62 -7.34
N LEU A 223 -16.44 -8.52 -6.53
CA LEU A 223 -16.58 -9.96 -6.77
C LEU A 223 -18.05 -10.36 -6.76
N THR A 224 -18.55 -10.77 -7.92
CA THR A 224 -19.95 -11.17 -8.14
C THR A 224 -20.05 -12.58 -8.70
N ARG A 225 -21.12 -13.26 -8.32
CA ARG A 225 -21.53 -14.53 -8.91
C ARG A 225 -22.27 -14.22 -10.22
N ALA A 226 -21.61 -14.43 -11.35
CA ALA A 226 -22.13 -14.02 -12.65
C ALA A 226 -23.14 -15.04 -13.24
N LEU A 227 -22.81 -16.33 -13.18
CA LEU A 227 -23.61 -17.38 -13.81
C LEU A 227 -23.43 -18.70 -13.05
N THR A 228 -24.52 -19.46 -12.89
CA THR A 228 -24.48 -20.86 -12.43
C THR A 228 -25.20 -21.75 -13.40
N GLN A 229 -24.57 -22.83 -13.85
CA GLN A 229 -25.15 -23.79 -14.74
C GLN A 229 -24.74 -25.23 -14.41
N PRO A 230 -25.59 -26.23 -14.64
CA PRO A 230 -25.20 -27.63 -14.57
C PRO A 230 -24.35 -28.01 -15.78
N SER A 231 -23.30 -28.82 -15.56
CA SER A 231 -22.52 -29.46 -16.61
C SER A 231 -22.75 -30.97 -16.57
N VAL A 232 -23.34 -31.50 -17.62
CA VAL A 232 -23.57 -32.94 -17.75
C VAL A 232 -22.26 -33.68 -17.96
N THR A 233 -21.36 -33.11 -18.74
CA THR A 233 -20.03 -33.68 -19.03
C THR A 233 -19.17 -33.83 -17.78
N ASP A 234 -19.27 -32.88 -16.87
CA ASP A 234 -18.49 -32.88 -15.64
C ASP A 234 -19.23 -33.48 -14.44
N ALA A 235 -20.50 -33.82 -14.59
CA ALA A 235 -21.38 -34.21 -13.49
C ALA A 235 -21.30 -33.25 -12.29
N ALA A 236 -21.32 -31.93 -12.55
CA ALA A 236 -21.07 -30.89 -11.57
C ALA A 236 -21.92 -29.64 -11.86
N TYR A 237 -22.12 -28.81 -10.82
CA TYR A 237 -22.54 -27.43 -10.98
C TYR A 237 -21.30 -26.53 -11.17
N LEU A 238 -21.36 -25.68 -12.20
CA LEU A 238 -20.32 -24.69 -12.50
C LEU A 238 -20.86 -23.30 -12.18
N THR A 239 -20.16 -22.57 -11.33
CA THR A 239 -20.50 -21.19 -10.99
C THR A 239 -19.36 -20.28 -11.38
N LEU A 240 -19.63 -19.34 -12.29
CA LEU A 240 -18.66 -18.33 -12.69
C LEU A 240 -18.70 -17.15 -11.73
N TYR A 241 -17.55 -16.81 -11.18
CA TYR A 241 -17.31 -15.58 -10.43
C TYR A 241 -16.49 -14.63 -11.30
N ALA A 242 -16.86 -13.35 -11.27
CA ALA A 242 -16.16 -12.30 -12.01
C ALA A 242 -16.00 -11.06 -11.14
N SER A 243 -14.89 -10.36 -11.36
CA SER A 243 -14.58 -9.07 -10.76
C SER A 243 -13.73 -8.23 -11.71
N GLN A 244 -13.83 -6.91 -11.61
CA GLN A 244 -12.95 -5.99 -12.32
C GLN A 244 -12.37 -4.97 -11.35
N PHE A 245 -11.06 -4.81 -11.40
CA PHE A 245 -10.33 -3.85 -10.58
C PHE A 245 -9.20 -3.19 -11.35
N GLY A 246 -8.93 -1.95 -11.03
CA GLY A 246 -7.84 -1.18 -11.63
C GLY A 246 -6.49 -1.46 -10.98
N VAL A 247 -5.56 -0.56 -11.20
CA VAL A 247 -4.26 -0.51 -10.52
C VAL A 247 -4.27 0.60 -9.48
N PRO A 248 -3.41 0.53 -8.45
CA PRO A 248 -3.26 1.63 -7.51
C PRO A 248 -2.74 2.87 -8.22
N LYS A 249 -3.31 4.02 -7.90
CA LYS A 249 -3.03 5.29 -8.54
C LYS A 249 -2.52 6.29 -7.54
N PHE A 250 -1.28 6.74 -7.75
CA PHE A 250 -0.74 7.88 -7.03
C PHE A 250 -1.14 9.15 -7.78
N LEU A 251 -1.86 10.04 -7.11
CA LEU A 251 -2.11 11.38 -7.61
C LEU A 251 -0.90 12.28 -7.38
N PHE A 252 -0.25 12.09 -6.24
CA PHE A 252 0.97 12.79 -5.88
C PHE A 252 2.03 11.79 -5.42
N TYR A 253 3.22 11.88 -6.01
CA TYR A 253 4.37 11.01 -5.66
C TYR A 253 5.29 11.66 -4.62
N GLN A 254 5.20 12.97 -4.42
CA GLN A 254 6.09 13.74 -3.56
C GLN A 254 6.13 13.23 -2.13
N PRO A 255 4.99 12.93 -1.47
CA PRO A 255 5.00 12.45 -0.08
C PRO A 255 5.26 10.95 0.06
N VAL A 256 5.66 10.28 -1.02
CA VAL A 256 5.95 8.84 -0.99
C VAL A 256 7.43 8.60 -1.11
N ARG A 257 7.99 7.72 -0.27
CA ARG A 257 9.42 7.35 -0.29
C ARG A 257 9.59 5.86 -0.04
N TYR A 258 10.61 5.32 -0.68
CA TYR A 258 11.09 3.97 -0.41
C TYR A 258 12.46 4.04 0.24
N TYR A 259 12.65 3.21 1.26
CA TYR A 259 13.92 3.03 1.95
C TYR A 259 14.28 1.56 1.94
N ASP A 260 15.42 1.24 1.34
CA ASP A 260 15.89 -0.12 1.19
C ASP A 260 16.99 -0.45 2.20
N GLY A 261 16.96 -1.70 2.72
CA GLY A 261 18.01 -2.26 3.55
C GLY A 261 17.75 -2.19 5.06
N ILE A 262 16.47 -2.12 5.46
CA ILE A 262 16.11 -2.20 6.89
C ILE A 262 16.30 -3.60 7.48
#